data_cce6bad9b40e6ea61d56a6a2d09d8a42
#
_entry.id   cce6bad9b40e6ea61d56a6a2d09d8a42
#
_cell.length_a   1.000
_cell.length_b   1.000
_cell.length_c   1.000
_cell.angle_alpha   90.00
_cell.angle_beta   90.00
_cell.angle_gamma   90.00
#
_symmetry.space_group_name_H-M   'P 1'
#
loop_
_entity.id
_entity.type
_entity.pdbx_description
1 polymer ?
#
loop_
_entity_poly.entity_id
_entity_poly.type
_entity_poly.pdbx_seq_one_letter_code
_entity_poly.pdbx_strand_id
1 'polypeptide(L)'
;MKPIVILFICMCLSLMAQAQRTSPIGKWKTVDDATGKVKSVVEVYERGGKLFGKVLQLIEPDKPDPVCDKCDKTDPRHMKKVIGLEVIRNMVCDGSEWEDGDILDPENGKVYRCKLWVENGKLQVRGYIAFLYRTQTWLPAD
;
A
#
# COMPACT_ATOMS: atom_id res chain seq x y z
N MET A 1 -5.54 68.32 2.55
CA MET A 1 -5.14 67.11 1.87
C MET A 1 -5.15 65.98 2.89
N LYS A 2 -6.05 65.02 2.73
CA LYS A 2 -6.10 63.81 3.58
C LYS A 2 -5.28 62.72 2.88
N PRO A 3 -4.30 62.07 3.51
CA PRO A 3 -3.64 60.92 2.89
C PRO A 3 -4.57 59.75 2.85
N ILE A 4 -4.76 59.20 1.67
CA ILE A 4 -5.48 57.95 1.47
C ILE A 4 -4.52 56.84 1.91
N VAL A 5 -4.81 56.21 3.06
CA VAL A 5 -4.11 55.02 3.49
C VAL A 5 -4.71 53.84 2.71
N ILE A 6 -3.98 53.45 1.66
CA ILE A 6 -4.29 52.21 0.96
C ILE A 6 -3.82 51.06 1.84
N LEU A 7 -4.77 50.44 2.53
CA LEU A 7 -4.56 49.24 3.30
C LEU A 7 -4.36 48.10 2.31
N PHE A 8 -3.12 47.76 2.03
CA PHE A 8 -2.77 46.53 1.30
C PHE A 8 -3.04 45.36 2.22
N ILE A 9 -4.24 44.79 2.09
CA ILE A 9 -4.55 43.49 2.69
C ILE A 9 -3.79 42.46 1.84
N CYS A 10 -2.59 42.11 2.31
CA CYS A 10 -1.84 40.99 1.80
C CYS A 10 -2.59 39.74 2.24
N MET A 11 -3.50 39.27 1.39
CA MET A 11 -4.21 38.01 1.58
C MET A 11 -3.19 36.90 1.29
N CYS A 12 -2.47 36.51 2.32
CA CYS A 12 -1.66 35.28 2.28
C CYS A 12 -2.60 34.10 2.08
N LEU A 13 -2.85 33.75 0.82
CA LEU A 13 -3.36 32.44 0.48
C LEU A 13 -2.26 31.45 0.91
N SER A 14 -2.40 30.92 2.11
CA SER A 14 -1.65 29.75 2.54
C SER A 14 -2.13 28.58 1.68
N LEU A 15 -1.44 28.37 0.56
CA LEU A 15 -1.52 27.10 -0.15
C LEU A 15 -1.03 26.05 0.82
N MET A 16 -1.97 25.37 1.45
CA MET A 16 -1.72 24.14 2.17
C MET A 16 -1.26 23.12 1.13
N ALA A 17 0.02 23.15 0.81
CA ALA A 17 0.64 22.08 0.06
C ALA A 17 0.56 20.85 0.94
N GLN A 18 -0.40 19.97 0.66
CA GLN A 18 -0.43 18.66 1.29
C GLN A 18 0.84 17.93 0.86
N ALA A 19 1.75 17.71 1.81
CA ALA A 19 2.95 16.94 1.55
C ALA A 19 2.54 15.54 1.10
N GLN A 20 2.97 15.13 -0.10
CA GLN A 20 2.78 13.77 -0.58
C GLN A 20 3.57 12.79 0.28
N ARG A 21 3.04 11.59 0.45
CA ARG A 21 3.77 10.51 1.13
C ARG A 21 5.03 10.17 0.36
N THR A 22 6.12 9.99 1.09
CA THR A 22 7.41 9.56 0.55
C THR A 22 7.84 8.20 1.10
N SER A 23 7.26 7.78 2.21
CA SER A 23 7.52 6.49 2.85
C SER A 23 6.41 5.49 2.53
N PRO A 24 6.73 4.21 2.30
CA PRO A 24 5.71 3.16 2.17
C PRO A 24 5.02 2.81 3.48
N ILE A 25 5.54 3.23 4.63
CA ILE A 25 4.93 2.98 5.93
C ILE A 25 3.62 3.75 6.06
N GLY A 26 2.55 3.06 6.42
CA GLY A 26 1.21 3.62 6.58
C GLY A 26 0.14 2.75 5.97
N LYS A 27 -1.06 3.30 5.85
CA LYS A 27 -2.23 2.59 5.33
C LYS A 27 -2.44 2.91 3.85
N TRP A 28 -2.76 1.88 3.09
CA TRP A 28 -2.94 1.96 1.65
C TRP A 28 -4.19 1.21 1.21
N LYS A 29 -4.94 1.83 0.30
CA LYS A 29 -6.03 1.16 -0.42
C LYS A 29 -5.43 0.34 -1.55
N THR A 30 -5.63 -0.96 -1.55
CA THR A 30 -5.21 -1.80 -2.66
C THR A 30 -6.17 -1.63 -3.83
N VAL A 31 -5.62 -1.53 -5.02
CA VAL A 31 -6.40 -1.35 -6.25
C VAL A 31 -6.10 -2.52 -7.19
N ASP A 32 -7.15 -3.18 -7.61
CA ASP A 32 -7.06 -4.21 -8.65
C ASP A 32 -6.75 -3.51 -9.99
N ASP A 33 -5.64 -3.84 -10.60
CA ASP A 33 -5.18 -3.19 -11.84
C ASP A 33 -6.00 -3.59 -13.07
N ALA A 34 -6.72 -4.73 -13.02
CA ALA A 34 -7.62 -5.14 -14.08
C ALA A 34 -8.96 -4.39 -14.07
N THR A 35 -9.50 -4.09 -12.89
CA THR A 35 -10.82 -3.48 -12.72
C THR A 35 -10.79 -2.04 -12.23
N GLY A 36 -9.68 -1.59 -11.65
CA GLY A 36 -9.56 -0.29 -11.00
C GLY A 36 -10.30 -0.18 -9.66
N LYS A 37 -10.84 -1.29 -9.14
CA LYS A 37 -11.59 -1.30 -7.88
C LYS A 37 -10.68 -1.39 -6.68
N VAL A 38 -11.04 -0.67 -5.61
CA VAL A 38 -10.42 -0.83 -4.29
C VAL A 38 -10.91 -2.14 -3.68
N LYS A 39 -9.97 -3.00 -3.28
CA LYS A 39 -10.26 -4.34 -2.75
C LYS A 39 -10.06 -4.45 -1.25
N SER A 40 -9.12 -3.72 -0.70
CA SER A 40 -8.76 -3.83 0.71
C SER A 40 -7.99 -2.60 1.20
N VAL A 41 -7.79 -2.52 2.50
CA VAL A 41 -6.83 -1.61 3.13
C VAL A 41 -5.72 -2.45 3.76
N VAL A 42 -4.49 -2.15 3.41
CA VAL A 42 -3.28 -2.80 3.93
C VAL A 42 -2.47 -1.77 4.72
N GLU A 43 -2.02 -2.15 5.89
CA GLU A 43 -1.07 -1.37 6.68
C GLU A 43 0.34 -1.91 6.46
N VAL A 44 1.23 -1.04 5.96
CA VAL A 44 2.66 -1.32 5.84
C VAL A 44 3.37 -0.80 7.08
N TYR A 45 4.15 -1.65 7.72
CA TYR A 45 4.86 -1.34 8.96
C TYR A 45 6.24 -1.98 8.99
N GLU A 46 7.10 -1.46 9.85
CA GLU A 46 8.46 -1.94 10.02
C GLU A 46 8.56 -2.84 11.24
N ARG A 47 9.29 -3.95 11.09
CA ARG A 47 9.64 -4.86 12.18
C ARG A 47 11.02 -5.43 11.91
N GLY A 48 11.96 -5.21 12.85
CA GLY A 48 13.33 -5.71 12.71
C GLY A 48 14.09 -5.17 11.48
N GLY A 49 13.83 -3.92 11.10
CA GLY A 49 14.47 -3.27 9.95
C GLY A 49 13.90 -3.66 8.58
N LYS A 50 12.87 -4.49 8.55
CA LYS A 50 12.20 -4.91 7.32
C LYS A 50 10.76 -4.44 7.29
N LEU A 51 10.19 -4.28 6.09
CA LEU A 51 8.77 -3.95 5.96
C LEU A 51 7.92 -5.20 5.81
N PHE A 52 6.75 -5.10 6.42
CA PHE A 52 5.64 -6.05 6.36
C PHE A 52 4.37 -5.28 6.01
N GLY A 53 3.38 -5.99 5.51
CA GLY A 53 2.07 -5.41 5.26
C GLY A 53 0.97 -6.38 5.65
N LYS A 54 -0.01 -5.90 6.44
CA LYS A 54 -1.15 -6.72 6.87
C LYS A 54 -2.46 -6.15 6.37
N VAL A 55 -3.39 -7.01 6.07
CA VAL A 55 -4.76 -6.63 5.68
C VAL A 55 -5.50 -6.14 6.92
N LEU A 56 -5.97 -4.89 6.87
CA LEU A 56 -6.81 -4.31 7.93
C LEU A 56 -8.29 -4.46 7.64
N GLN A 57 -8.68 -4.36 6.37
CA GLN A 57 -10.07 -4.32 5.94
C GLN A 57 -10.21 -4.89 4.54
N LEU A 58 -11.29 -5.58 4.28
CA LEU A 58 -11.73 -5.99 2.96
C LEU A 58 -12.90 -5.13 2.51
N ILE A 59 -12.93 -4.76 1.23
CA ILE A 59 -13.99 -3.98 0.61
C ILE A 59 -14.80 -4.92 -0.28
N GLU A 60 -16.08 -5.10 0.07
CA GLU A 60 -17.01 -5.95 -0.68
C GLU A 60 -16.45 -7.33 -1.04
N PRO A 61 -15.97 -8.12 -0.05
CA PRO A 61 -15.46 -9.45 -0.34
C PRO A 61 -16.58 -10.38 -0.83
N ASP A 62 -16.23 -11.34 -1.70
CA ASP A 62 -17.18 -12.32 -2.24
C ASP A 62 -17.77 -13.22 -1.16
N LYS A 63 -17.04 -13.47 -0.08
CA LYS A 63 -17.45 -14.25 1.07
C LYS A 63 -17.27 -13.46 2.35
N PRO A 64 -18.16 -13.58 3.34
CA PRO A 64 -17.96 -12.95 4.64
C PRO A 64 -16.75 -13.57 5.36
N ASP A 65 -15.90 -12.75 5.94
CA ASP A 65 -14.73 -13.14 6.73
C ASP A 65 -13.90 -14.29 6.09
N PRO A 66 -13.36 -14.08 4.87
CA PRO A 66 -12.69 -15.15 4.15
C PRO A 66 -11.38 -15.57 4.83
N VAL A 67 -11.01 -16.83 4.59
CA VAL A 67 -9.72 -17.40 5.01
C VAL A 67 -8.85 -17.68 3.77
N CYS A 68 -7.54 -17.81 3.97
CA CYS A 68 -6.63 -18.18 2.87
C CYS A 68 -6.68 -19.69 2.63
N ASP A 69 -7.77 -20.17 2.07
CA ASP A 69 -7.98 -21.58 1.74
C ASP A 69 -7.14 -22.05 0.55
N LYS A 70 -6.75 -21.14 -0.32
CA LYS A 70 -5.88 -21.40 -1.48
C LYS A 70 -4.38 -21.23 -1.21
N CYS A 71 -4.00 -20.73 -0.03
CA CYS A 71 -2.62 -20.72 0.41
C CYS A 71 -2.05 -22.12 0.38
N ASP A 72 -0.76 -22.25 0.05
CA ASP A 72 -0.06 -23.54 0.14
C ASP A 72 -0.18 -24.11 1.56
N LYS A 73 -0.39 -25.43 1.66
CA LYS A 73 -0.56 -26.11 2.96
C LYS A 73 0.67 -26.00 3.86
N THR A 74 1.84 -25.77 3.29
CA THR A 74 3.08 -25.55 4.04
C THR A 74 3.28 -24.10 4.46
N ASP A 75 2.49 -23.17 3.92
CA ASP A 75 2.53 -21.77 4.32
C ASP A 75 1.77 -21.62 5.65
N PRO A 76 2.38 -21.00 6.68
CA PRO A 76 1.72 -20.81 7.98
C PRO A 76 0.44 -19.96 7.90
N ARG A 77 0.23 -19.25 6.79
CA ARG A 77 -0.98 -18.45 6.54
C ARG A 77 -2.15 -19.26 5.98
N HIS A 78 -1.91 -20.55 5.63
CA HIS A 78 -2.97 -21.43 5.15
C HIS A 78 -4.12 -21.50 6.14
N MET A 79 -5.35 -21.31 5.68
CA MET A 79 -6.59 -21.31 6.46
C MET A 79 -6.70 -20.21 7.53
N LYS A 80 -5.77 -19.26 7.55
CA LYS A 80 -5.88 -18.08 8.44
C LYS A 80 -6.83 -17.05 7.82
N LYS A 81 -7.48 -16.26 8.69
CA LYS A 81 -8.34 -15.15 8.25
C LYS A 81 -7.54 -14.18 7.40
N VAL A 82 -8.13 -13.73 6.31
CA VAL A 82 -7.50 -12.72 5.43
C VAL A 82 -7.35 -11.39 6.15
N ILE A 83 -8.34 -10.98 6.95
CA ILE A 83 -8.20 -9.81 7.82
C ILE A 83 -7.17 -10.11 8.90
N GLY A 84 -6.13 -9.28 8.98
CA GLY A 84 -4.98 -9.45 9.87
C GLY A 84 -3.82 -10.24 9.27
N LEU A 85 -3.98 -10.77 8.05
CA LEU A 85 -2.96 -11.57 7.39
C LEU A 85 -1.80 -10.72 6.91
N GLU A 86 -0.57 -11.13 7.21
CA GLU A 86 0.63 -10.51 6.63
C GLU A 86 0.77 -10.96 5.17
N VAL A 87 0.34 -10.12 4.25
CA VAL A 87 0.43 -10.37 2.80
C VAL A 87 1.74 -9.89 2.20
N ILE A 88 2.39 -8.89 2.81
CA ILE A 88 3.73 -8.43 2.43
C ILE A 88 4.70 -8.82 3.54
N ARG A 89 5.84 -9.42 3.18
CA ARG A 89 6.81 -9.89 4.16
C ARG A 89 8.24 -9.62 3.74
N ASN A 90 9.09 -9.31 4.74
CA ASN A 90 10.54 -9.30 4.64
C ASN A 90 11.11 -8.37 3.58
N MET A 91 10.48 -7.24 3.33
CA MET A 91 11.01 -6.26 2.38
C MET A 91 12.24 -5.56 2.95
N VAL A 92 13.30 -5.52 2.17
CA VAL A 92 14.60 -4.94 2.55
C VAL A 92 14.80 -3.61 1.83
N CYS A 93 15.23 -2.59 2.56
CA CYS A 93 15.51 -1.26 2.00
C CYS A 93 16.72 -1.31 1.06
N ASP A 94 16.55 -0.77 -0.13
CA ASP A 94 17.63 -0.51 -1.10
C ASP A 94 17.44 0.89 -1.69
N GLY A 95 18.07 1.88 -1.07
CA GLY A 95 17.92 3.28 -1.44
C GLY A 95 16.48 3.77 -1.21
N SER A 96 15.79 4.17 -2.29
CA SER A 96 14.41 4.64 -2.25
C SER A 96 13.39 3.52 -2.49
N GLU A 97 13.84 2.29 -2.69
CA GLU A 97 13.00 1.13 -2.97
C GLU A 97 13.15 0.09 -1.85
N TRP A 98 12.16 -0.81 -1.78
CA TRP A 98 12.18 -1.96 -0.90
C TRP A 98 12.01 -3.21 -1.75
N GLU A 99 12.86 -4.21 -1.52
CA GLU A 99 12.95 -5.41 -2.34
C GLU A 99 13.27 -6.66 -1.52
N ASP A 100 13.49 -7.80 -2.18
CA ASP A 100 13.89 -9.09 -1.59
C ASP A 100 12.85 -9.73 -0.65
N GLY A 101 11.66 -9.16 -0.58
CA GLY A 101 10.53 -9.76 0.12
C GLY A 101 9.53 -10.41 -0.82
N ASP A 102 8.40 -10.77 -0.28
CA ASP A 102 7.31 -11.39 -1.02
C ASP A 102 5.95 -10.76 -0.73
N ILE A 103 5.03 -10.98 -1.66
CA ILE A 103 3.62 -10.64 -1.53
C ILE A 103 2.74 -11.85 -1.83
N LEU A 104 1.77 -12.10 -0.97
CA LEU A 104 0.75 -13.12 -1.11
C LEU A 104 -0.52 -12.50 -1.72
N ASP A 105 -1.06 -13.15 -2.73
CA ASP A 105 -2.44 -12.92 -3.17
C ASP A 105 -3.36 -13.95 -2.51
N PRO A 106 -4.16 -13.56 -1.51
CA PRO A 106 -5.02 -14.53 -0.81
C PRO A 106 -6.18 -15.05 -1.67
N GLU A 107 -6.51 -14.38 -2.78
CA GLU A 107 -7.57 -14.86 -3.69
C GLU A 107 -7.14 -16.08 -4.50
N ASN A 108 -5.86 -16.19 -4.86
CA ASN A 108 -5.33 -17.34 -5.60
C ASN A 108 -4.30 -18.17 -4.81
N GLY A 109 -3.89 -17.71 -3.63
CA GLY A 109 -2.92 -18.38 -2.77
C GLY A 109 -1.48 -18.34 -3.24
N LYS A 110 -1.18 -17.58 -4.30
CA LYS A 110 0.17 -17.48 -4.85
C LYS A 110 1.00 -16.43 -4.13
N VAL A 111 2.28 -16.73 -4.00
CA VAL A 111 3.29 -15.84 -3.43
C VAL A 111 4.24 -15.39 -4.53
N TYR A 112 4.47 -14.10 -4.61
CA TYR A 112 5.33 -13.47 -5.62
C TYR A 112 6.48 -12.76 -4.94
N ARG A 113 7.65 -12.75 -5.55
CA ARG A 113 8.71 -11.81 -5.18
C ARG A 113 8.18 -10.40 -5.37
N CYS A 114 8.55 -9.49 -4.49
CA CYS A 114 7.93 -8.18 -4.42
C CYS A 114 8.96 -7.06 -4.39
N LYS A 115 8.61 -5.96 -5.02
CA LYS A 115 9.30 -4.67 -4.91
C LYS A 115 8.28 -3.58 -4.59
N LEU A 116 8.64 -2.68 -3.68
CA LEU A 116 7.81 -1.54 -3.28
C LEU A 116 8.58 -0.24 -3.46
N TRP A 117 7.92 0.80 -3.93
CA TRP A 117 8.42 2.18 -3.90
C TRP A 117 7.26 3.15 -3.89
N VAL A 118 7.51 4.35 -3.43
CA VAL A 118 6.52 5.43 -3.46
C VAL A 118 6.84 6.36 -4.62
N GLU A 119 5.84 6.67 -5.42
CA GLU A 119 5.93 7.56 -6.55
C GLU A 119 4.70 8.46 -6.59
N ASN A 120 4.91 9.77 -6.59
CA ASN A 120 3.84 10.77 -6.57
C ASN A 120 2.81 10.55 -5.45
N GLY A 121 3.28 10.17 -4.26
CA GLY A 121 2.44 9.93 -3.09
C GLY A 121 1.63 8.63 -3.13
N LYS A 122 1.88 7.77 -4.10
CA LYS A 122 1.20 6.47 -4.27
C LYS A 122 2.21 5.34 -4.09
N LEU A 123 1.75 4.22 -3.55
CA LEU A 123 2.59 3.04 -3.38
C LEU A 123 2.54 2.16 -4.62
N GLN A 124 3.70 1.99 -5.24
CA GLN A 124 3.86 1.05 -6.34
C GLN A 124 4.22 -0.32 -5.76
N VAL A 125 3.44 -1.32 -6.11
CA VAL A 125 3.60 -2.70 -5.63
C VAL A 125 3.80 -3.59 -6.85
N ARG A 126 5.00 -4.13 -6.99
CA ARG A 126 5.36 -4.99 -8.13
C ARG A 126 5.58 -6.42 -7.67
N GLY A 127 4.83 -7.32 -8.27
CA GLY A 127 5.01 -8.77 -8.10
C GLY A 127 5.71 -9.37 -9.32
N TYR A 128 6.61 -10.34 -9.07
CA TYR A 128 7.39 -10.99 -10.11
C TYR A 128 7.09 -12.48 -10.18
N ILE A 129 6.92 -12.99 -11.39
CA ILE A 129 6.95 -14.42 -11.70
C ILE A 129 8.07 -14.61 -12.73
N ALA A 130 9.16 -15.25 -12.35
CA ALA A 130 10.36 -15.38 -13.19
C ALA A 130 10.81 -13.99 -13.69
N PHE A 131 10.89 -13.76 -14.99
CA PHE A 131 11.25 -12.45 -15.57
C PHE A 131 10.03 -11.56 -15.88
N LEU A 132 8.81 -12.05 -15.68
CA LEU A 132 7.59 -11.29 -15.87
C LEU A 132 7.24 -10.56 -14.59
N TYR A 133 6.62 -9.39 -14.73
CA TYR A 133 6.16 -8.62 -13.58
C TYR A 133 4.85 -7.91 -13.87
N ARG A 134 4.15 -7.57 -12.78
CA ARG A 134 2.92 -6.78 -12.78
C ARG A 134 2.99 -5.76 -11.66
N THR A 135 2.67 -4.51 -11.95
CA THR A 135 2.70 -3.42 -11.00
C THR A 135 1.29 -2.93 -10.72
N GLN A 136 0.93 -2.88 -9.43
CA GLN A 136 -0.27 -2.22 -8.95
C GLN A 136 0.10 -0.88 -8.32
N THR A 137 -0.79 0.08 -8.44
CA THR A 137 -0.68 1.39 -7.79
C THR A 137 -1.71 1.46 -6.68
N TRP A 138 -1.23 1.51 -5.43
CA TRP A 138 -2.10 1.62 -4.26
C TRP A 138 -2.20 3.07 -3.80
N LEU A 139 -3.38 3.45 -3.35
CA LEU A 139 -3.71 4.82 -2.97
C LEU A 139 -3.59 5.02 -1.46
N PRO A 140 -3.20 6.22 -0.99
CA PRO A 140 -3.20 6.51 0.44
C PRO A 140 -4.58 6.25 1.05
N ALA A 141 -4.59 5.58 2.21
CA ALA A 141 -5.75 5.43 3.07
C ALA A 141 -5.50 6.17 4.38
N ASP A 142 -6.46 6.94 4.82
CA ASP A 142 -6.35 7.71 6.07
C ASP A 142 -7.06 7.02 7.21
#